data_8036b9a10fbf9f0d0c958017014420aa
#
_entry.id   8036b9a10fbf9f0d0c958017014420aa
#
_cell.length_a   1.000
_cell.length_b   1.000
_cell.length_c   1.000
_cell.angle_alpha   90.00
_cell.angle_beta   90.00
_cell.angle_gamma   90.00
#
_symmetry.space_group_name_H-M   'P 1'
#
loop_
_entity.id
_entity.type
_entity.pdbx_description
1 polymer ?
#
loop_
_entity_poly.entity_id
_entity_poly.type
_entity_poly.pdbx_seq_one_letter_code
_entity_poly.pdbx_strand_id
1 'polypeptide(L)'
;MRNNCFWGSVVGDEQIAALVRHYASPPAALGGSSTATALSPQQSDLWRAARSLVSTPVSLATVVFRLHGPVHRTPLAAAVRRLSLRHDLLRTVFENDPVPAAHLSEPPELRVVEAPDTAEEVVRGIARTPFRFGKEPLFRVTLVCHTEDDHLLVLTCHQLVIDGYGQNLLLREFTSLYRAEMRGGPDNLPKIKRSYLETARLLRNPDLEVRRGDEEFWTSRLRDLPVMSLPGDRPGPAGVTLAPTGTVETVLPDPDGAVVAGLRRLRVNLFALFAAGTMAMLHGYTGQTDLWVATVVDNRLTPESQTHVGPLAGPRVVRVGFAADATFGVLARAVQREVWATMERQHMPFYDVLTVATGDGADMRNLGSVGVTVSPPIQLPDWPLGAVEPLDFDPLEGEPSTGSPLALLVEKQAEGYRMRLEFDESRFSHGRARDMVTTIADAVVAAAADPQRSLAAWRVPTSAGG
;
A
#
# COMPACT_ATOMS: atom_id res chain seq x y z
N MET A 1 9.37 -8.96 -1.74
CA MET A 1 8.34 -8.61 -0.76
C MET A 1 7.32 -7.71 -1.42
N ARG A 2 6.08 -8.16 -1.50
CA ARG A 2 4.99 -7.37 -2.08
C ARG A 2 4.51 -6.36 -1.05
N ASN A 3 4.74 -5.05 -1.28
CA ASN A 3 3.88 -4.03 -0.71
C ASN A 3 2.55 -4.15 -1.46
N ASN A 4 1.60 -4.86 -0.87
CA ASN A 4 0.26 -4.96 -1.44
C ASN A 4 -0.33 -3.56 -1.54
N CYS A 5 -0.23 -2.96 -2.73
CA CYS A 5 -0.96 -1.75 -3.05
C CYS A 5 -2.43 -2.08 -3.06
N PHE A 6 -3.14 -1.45 -2.15
CA PHE A 6 -4.55 -1.68 -1.90
C PHE A 6 -5.41 -1.10 -3.03
N TRP A 7 -5.76 -1.92 -4.02
CA TRP A 7 -6.80 -1.62 -5.00
C TRP A 7 -7.54 -2.89 -5.42
N GLY A 8 -8.76 -3.03 -4.91
CA GLY A 8 -9.84 -3.80 -5.51
C GLY A 8 -9.68 -5.30 -5.49
N SER A 9 -10.41 -5.89 -4.63
CA SER A 9 -10.89 -7.25 -4.77
C SER A 9 -12.20 -7.25 -5.49
N VAL A 10 -12.30 -8.11 -6.43
CA VAL A 10 -13.47 -8.26 -7.28
C VAL A 10 -14.48 -9.19 -6.63
N VAL A 11 -15.63 -8.63 -6.37
CA VAL A 11 -16.87 -9.37 -6.03
C VAL A 11 -17.76 -9.32 -7.28
N GLY A 12 -18.52 -10.35 -7.57
CA GLY A 12 -19.43 -10.42 -8.73
C GLY A 12 -20.46 -9.28 -8.76
N ASP A 13 -20.98 -8.95 -9.95
CA ASP A 13 -21.84 -7.78 -10.19
C ASP A 13 -23.02 -7.64 -9.22
N GLU A 14 -23.69 -8.73 -8.84
CA GLU A 14 -24.77 -8.72 -7.84
C GLU A 14 -24.30 -8.44 -6.43
N GLN A 15 -23.12 -8.94 -6.06
CA GLN A 15 -22.54 -8.74 -4.73
C GLN A 15 -22.03 -7.30 -4.57
N ILE A 16 -21.53 -6.66 -5.63
CA ILE A 16 -21.10 -5.26 -5.59
C ILE A 16 -22.30 -4.32 -5.63
N ALA A 17 -23.31 -4.59 -6.43
CA ALA A 17 -24.55 -3.82 -6.40
C ALA A 17 -25.27 -3.95 -5.04
N ALA A 18 -25.16 -5.09 -4.37
CA ALA A 18 -25.61 -5.28 -2.99
C ALA A 18 -24.73 -4.53 -1.99
N LEU A 19 -23.41 -4.50 -2.19
CA LEU A 19 -22.46 -3.75 -1.40
C LEU A 19 -22.70 -2.23 -1.54
N VAL A 20 -22.81 -1.70 -2.74
CA VAL A 20 -23.08 -0.28 -2.98
C VAL A 20 -24.42 0.12 -2.34
N ARG A 21 -25.50 -0.66 -2.50
CA ARG A 21 -26.79 -0.39 -1.84
C ARG A 21 -26.72 -0.48 -0.31
N HIS A 22 -25.92 -1.38 0.24
CA HIS A 22 -25.76 -1.55 1.68
C HIS A 22 -24.92 -0.40 2.31
N TYR A 23 -23.99 0.20 1.54
CA TYR A 23 -23.11 1.27 2.01
C TYR A 23 -23.58 2.69 1.65
N ALA A 24 -24.56 2.84 0.77
CA ALA A 24 -25.23 4.12 0.52
C ALA A 24 -26.07 4.58 1.74
N SER A 25 -26.39 3.69 2.68
CA SER A 25 -27.02 4.08 3.93
C SER A 25 -25.99 4.68 4.88
N PRO A 26 -26.17 5.91 5.36
CA PRO A 26 -25.27 6.48 6.39
C PRO A 26 -25.25 5.56 7.61
N PRO A 27 -24.11 5.31 8.24
CA PRO A 27 -24.07 4.53 9.46
C PRO A 27 -25.00 5.17 10.49
N ALA A 28 -25.91 4.37 11.05
CA ALA A 28 -26.81 4.83 12.10
C ALA A 28 -26.00 5.53 13.20
N ALA A 29 -26.44 6.71 13.62
CA ALA A 29 -25.79 7.46 14.68
C ALA A 29 -25.68 6.55 15.92
N LEU A 30 -24.46 6.26 16.34
CA LEU A 30 -24.17 5.46 17.52
C LEU A 30 -24.59 6.21 18.78
N GLY A 31 -25.86 6.12 19.13
CA GLY A 31 -26.37 6.43 20.44
C GLY A 31 -26.18 5.21 21.36
N GLY A 32 -25.06 5.15 22.06
CA GLY A 32 -24.81 4.10 23.02
C GLY A 32 -23.42 4.26 23.64
N SER A 33 -23.32 4.24 24.94
CA SER A 33 -22.09 4.19 25.74
C SER A 33 -21.34 2.86 25.51
N SER A 34 -20.79 2.67 24.31
CA SER A 34 -19.92 1.54 23.97
C SER A 34 -18.47 1.98 24.10
N THR A 35 -17.67 1.21 24.83
CA THR A 35 -16.20 1.28 24.87
C THR A 35 -15.55 0.96 23.54
N ALA A 36 -16.34 0.56 22.53
CA ALA A 36 -15.88 0.25 21.18
C ALA A 36 -15.39 1.49 20.46
N THR A 37 -14.18 1.42 19.94
CA THR A 37 -13.53 2.52 19.21
C THR A 37 -13.93 2.48 17.75
N ALA A 38 -14.38 3.62 17.22
CA ALA A 38 -14.68 3.75 15.80
C ALA A 38 -13.41 3.69 14.95
N LEU A 39 -13.52 3.12 13.75
CA LEU A 39 -12.42 3.01 12.78
C LEU A 39 -11.99 4.41 12.28
N SER A 40 -10.70 4.58 11.95
CA SER A 40 -10.24 5.75 11.19
C SER A 40 -10.81 5.76 9.75
N PRO A 41 -10.77 6.89 9.02
CA PRO A 41 -11.14 6.90 7.61
C PRO A 41 -10.44 5.80 6.80
N GLN A 42 -9.13 5.65 6.99
CA GLN A 42 -8.31 4.64 6.32
C GLN A 42 -8.71 3.22 6.71
N GLN A 43 -8.97 2.98 8.00
CA GLN A 43 -9.48 1.68 8.45
C GLN A 43 -10.88 1.39 7.91
N SER A 44 -11.72 2.39 7.71
CA SER A 44 -13.04 2.22 7.11
C SER A 44 -12.95 1.74 5.67
N ASP A 45 -12.02 2.29 4.89
CA ASP A 45 -11.74 1.83 3.53
C ASP A 45 -11.22 0.39 3.51
N LEU A 46 -10.22 0.09 4.36
CA LEU A 46 -9.64 -1.24 4.49
C LEU A 46 -10.66 -2.27 4.98
N TRP A 47 -11.55 -1.89 5.88
CA TRP A 47 -12.63 -2.74 6.38
C TRP A 47 -13.64 -3.08 5.28
N ARG A 48 -14.06 -2.07 4.52
CA ARG A 48 -14.99 -2.28 3.39
C ARG A 48 -14.40 -3.27 2.39
N ALA A 49 -13.13 -3.08 2.05
CA ALA A 49 -12.41 -3.98 1.17
C ALA A 49 -12.22 -5.39 1.76
N ALA A 50 -11.81 -5.49 3.04
CA ALA A 50 -11.59 -6.77 3.70
C ALA A 50 -12.86 -7.63 3.80
N ARG A 51 -14.04 -7.01 3.97
CA ARG A 51 -15.32 -7.77 3.97
C ARG A 51 -15.61 -8.47 2.66
N SER A 52 -15.11 -7.94 1.57
CA SER A 52 -15.21 -8.57 0.25
C SER A 52 -14.19 -9.72 0.08
N LEU A 53 -13.19 -9.81 0.97
CA LEU A 53 -12.00 -10.65 0.84
C LEU A 53 -11.70 -11.51 2.08
N VAL A 54 -12.66 -11.71 2.96
CA VAL A 54 -12.49 -12.36 4.28
C VAL A 54 -11.69 -13.67 4.26
N SER A 55 -11.55 -14.31 3.11
CA SER A 55 -10.87 -15.59 2.95
C SER A 55 -9.57 -15.51 2.13
N THR A 56 -9.08 -14.31 1.78
CA THR A 56 -7.89 -14.19 0.93
C THR A 56 -6.67 -13.62 1.67
N PRO A 57 -5.44 -14.06 1.35
CA PRO A 57 -4.20 -13.52 1.92
C PRO A 57 -3.89 -12.08 1.48
N VAL A 58 -4.66 -11.50 0.56
CA VAL A 58 -4.40 -10.19 -0.06
C VAL A 58 -4.30 -9.04 0.95
N SER A 59 -4.99 -9.15 2.09
CA SER A 59 -4.95 -8.13 3.14
C SER A 59 -3.84 -8.35 4.18
N LEU A 60 -2.97 -9.34 3.97
CA LEU A 60 -1.88 -9.65 4.89
C LEU A 60 -0.59 -8.92 4.48
N ALA A 61 0.04 -8.31 5.47
CA ALA A 61 1.37 -7.74 5.38
C ALA A 61 2.34 -8.65 6.13
N THR A 62 3.03 -9.52 5.42
CA THR A 62 3.97 -10.47 6.00
C THR A 62 5.40 -10.06 5.70
N VAL A 63 6.22 -9.98 6.73
CA VAL A 63 7.66 -9.76 6.63
C VAL A 63 8.37 -10.97 7.21
N VAL A 64 9.34 -11.49 6.49
CA VAL A 64 10.11 -12.65 6.91
C VAL A 64 11.59 -12.34 6.79
N PHE A 65 12.34 -12.72 7.80
CA PHE A 65 13.79 -12.61 7.84
C PHE A 65 14.41 -13.95 8.19
N ARG A 66 15.51 -14.29 7.55
CA ARG A 66 16.39 -15.36 7.98
C ARG A 66 17.37 -14.81 8.99
N LEU A 67 17.45 -15.46 10.12
CA LEU A 67 18.33 -15.11 11.24
C LEU A 67 19.40 -16.17 11.36
N HIS A 68 20.67 -15.77 11.23
CA HIS A 68 21.82 -16.63 11.47
C HIS A 68 22.39 -16.37 12.86
N GLY A 69 22.57 -17.42 13.62
CA GLY A 69 23.04 -17.40 15.00
C GLY A 69 21.93 -17.66 16.03
N PRO A 70 22.28 -17.67 17.31
CA PRO A 70 21.36 -18.08 18.36
C PRO A 70 20.20 -17.09 18.55
N VAL A 71 18.99 -17.61 18.85
CA VAL A 71 17.82 -16.80 19.18
C VAL A 71 17.34 -17.13 20.59
N HIS A 72 17.36 -16.14 21.48
CA HIS A 72 16.90 -16.32 22.86
C HIS A 72 15.37 -16.13 22.93
N ARG A 73 14.63 -17.22 23.08
CA ARG A 73 13.16 -17.26 22.99
C ARG A 73 12.46 -16.43 24.06
N THR A 74 12.96 -16.45 25.32
CA THR A 74 12.34 -15.69 26.41
C THR A 74 12.43 -14.18 26.20
N PRO A 75 13.60 -13.58 25.93
CA PRO A 75 13.69 -12.17 25.56
C PRO A 75 12.89 -11.81 24.30
N LEU A 76 12.82 -12.73 23.32
CA LEU A 76 12.04 -12.50 22.09
C LEU A 76 10.54 -12.42 22.39
N ALA A 77 10.01 -13.33 23.22
CA ALA A 77 8.62 -13.31 23.67
C ALA A 77 8.30 -12.04 24.47
N ALA A 78 9.22 -11.62 25.36
CA ALA A 78 9.09 -10.37 26.10
C ALA A 78 9.05 -9.14 25.17
N ALA A 79 9.88 -9.12 24.13
CA ALA A 79 9.89 -8.05 23.13
C ALA A 79 8.58 -7.98 22.35
N VAL A 80 8.00 -9.11 21.92
CA VAL A 80 6.68 -9.19 21.26
C VAL A 80 5.60 -8.62 22.18
N ARG A 81 5.58 -9.03 23.45
CA ARG A 81 4.63 -8.53 24.44
C ARG A 81 4.76 -7.02 24.64
N ARG A 82 5.98 -6.50 24.85
CA ARG A 82 6.22 -5.06 25.03
C ARG A 82 5.84 -4.24 23.81
N LEU A 83 6.16 -4.71 22.61
CA LEU A 83 5.77 -4.05 21.36
C LEU A 83 4.25 -3.92 21.24
N SER A 84 3.52 -4.99 21.57
CA SER A 84 2.05 -5.02 21.53
C SER A 84 1.40 -4.16 22.61
N LEU A 85 2.04 -4.01 23.79
CA LEU A 85 1.58 -3.07 24.81
C LEU A 85 1.86 -1.62 24.45
N ARG A 86 2.92 -1.38 23.68
CA ARG A 86 3.30 -0.04 23.22
C ARG A 86 2.39 0.48 22.10
N HIS A 87 1.97 -0.40 21.18
CA HIS A 87 1.11 -0.08 20.06
C HIS A 87 -0.25 -0.77 20.20
N ASP A 88 -1.26 -0.02 20.57
CA ASP A 88 -2.61 -0.51 20.88
C ASP A 88 -3.23 -1.35 19.76
N LEU A 89 -3.00 -1.01 18.48
CA LEU A 89 -3.52 -1.79 17.35
C LEU A 89 -2.99 -3.22 17.27
N LEU A 90 -1.76 -3.49 17.76
CA LEU A 90 -1.18 -4.85 17.70
C LEU A 90 -1.86 -5.83 18.66
N ARG A 91 -2.69 -5.34 19.57
CA ARG A 91 -3.54 -6.12 20.47
C ARG A 91 -5.01 -5.74 20.37
N THR A 92 -5.43 -5.19 19.24
CA THR A 92 -6.82 -4.84 19.00
C THR A 92 -7.52 -5.96 18.25
N VAL A 93 -8.70 -6.36 18.75
CA VAL A 93 -9.63 -7.28 18.10
C VAL A 93 -10.71 -6.44 17.41
N PHE A 94 -11.01 -6.78 16.17
CA PHE A 94 -12.03 -6.10 15.36
C PHE A 94 -13.23 -7.01 15.19
N GLU A 95 -14.38 -6.60 15.72
CA GLU A 95 -15.64 -7.30 15.58
C GLU A 95 -16.33 -6.97 14.25
N ASN A 96 -17.12 -7.92 13.75
CA ASN A 96 -17.66 -7.86 12.39
C ASN A 96 -19.17 -7.59 12.33
N ASP A 97 -19.90 -7.44 13.44
CA ASP A 97 -21.36 -7.38 13.39
C ASP A 97 -21.97 -6.42 14.43
N PRO A 98 -22.97 -5.62 14.06
CA PRO A 98 -23.34 -5.17 12.71
C PRO A 98 -22.49 -3.98 12.22
N VAL A 99 -21.78 -3.33 13.13
CA VAL A 99 -20.89 -2.18 12.86
C VAL A 99 -19.49 -2.58 13.31
N PRO A 100 -18.46 -2.29 12.51
CA PRO A 100 -17.10 -2.60 12.91
C PRO A 100 -16.75 -1.90 14.22
N ALA A 101 -16.44 -2.70 15.22
CA ALA A 101 -16.03 -2.24 16.54
C ALA A 101 -14.63 -2.77 16.83
N ALA A 102 -13.86 -2.01 17.60
CA ALA A 102 -12.52 -2.38 18.01
C ALA A 102 -12.38 -2.33 19.53
N HIS A 103 -11.84 -3.37 20.12
CA HIS A 103 -11.53 -3.41 21.55
C HIS A 103 -10.13 -3.98 21.80
N LEU A 104 -9.54 -3.58 22.91
CA LEU A 104 -8.22 -4.08 23.30
C LEU A 104 -8.33 -5.47 23.93
N SER A 105 -7.36 -6.32 23.61
CA SER A 105 -7.19 -7.65 24.18
C SER A 105 -5.83 -7.80 24.88
N GLU A 106 -5.55 -8.99 25.39
CA GLU A 106 -4.20 -9.34 25.81
C GLU A 106 -3.24 -9.34 24.60
N PRO A 107 -1.96 -9.01 24.81
CA PRO A 107 -0.93 -9.08 23.80
C PRO A 107 -0.82 -10.48 23.19
N PRO A 108 -0.62 -10.61 21.86
CA PRO A 108 -0.37 -11.90 21.23
C PRO A 108 0.95 -12.49 21.73
N GLU A 109 0.98 -13.82 21.83
CA GLU A 109 2.17 -14.56 22.24
C GLU A 109 3.06 -14.87 21.02
N LEU A 110 4.38 -14.99 21.29
CA LEU A 110 5.33 -15.54 20.33
C LEU A 110 4.99 -17.01 20.07
N ARG A 111 4.79 -17.37 18.79
CA ARG A 111 4.70 -18.76 18.37
C ARG A 111 6.07 -19.28 18.01
N VAL A 112 6.38 -20.51 18.42
CA VAL A 112 7.62 -21.20 18.03
C VAL A 112 7.25 -22.50 17.33
N VAL A 113 7.84 -22.73 16.16
CA VAL A 113 7.61 -23.91 15.33
C VAL A 113 8.96 -24.52 14.99
N GLU A 114 9.15 -25.78 15.32
CA GLU A 114 10.33 -26.56 14.92
C GLU A 114 10.06 -27.14 13.52
N ALA A 115 10.88 -26.81 12.55
CA ALA A 115 10.70 -27.23 11.15
C ALA A 115 12.04 -27.46 10.45
N PRO A 116 12.81 -28.50 10.83
CA PRO A 116 14.17 -28.71 10.33
C PRO A 116 14.25 -28.92 8.82
N ASP A 117 13.24 -29.56 8.21
CA ASP A 117 13.28 -29.93 6.78
C ASP A 117 12.25 -29.16 5.93
N THR A 118 11.31 -28.41 6.55
CA THR A 118 10.15 -27.81 5.87
C THR A 118 9.94 -26.35 6.22
N ALA A 119 10.99 -25.65 6.65
CA ALA A 119 10.88 -24.27 7.13
C ALA A 119 10.22 -23.31 6.12
N GLU A 120 10.53 -23.44 4.84
CA GLU A 120 9.93 -22.61 3.79
C GLU A 120 8.44 -22.89 3.57
N GLU A 121 8.05 -24.18 3.58
CA GLU A 121 6.65 -24.58 3.45
C GLU A 121 5.82 -24.07 4.63
N VAL A 122 6.39 -24.18 5.84
CA VAL A 122 5.78 -23.65 7.07
C VAL A 122 5.61 -22.15 6.98
N VAL A 123 6.61 -21.41 6.50
CA VAL A 123 6.52 -19.95 6.29
C VAL A 123 5.44 -19.61 5.26
N ARG A 124 5.36 -20.31 4.13
CA ARG A 124 4.29 -20.13 3.14
C ARG A 124 2.91 -20.40 3.75
N GLY A 125 2.77 -21.42 4.55
CA GLY A 125 1.53 -21.73 5.28
C GLY A 125 1.14 -20.63 6.27
N ILE A 126 2.08 -20.13 7.06
CA ILE A 126 1.86 -19.03 8.02
C ILE A 126 1.46 -17.75 7.28
N ALA A 127 2.17 -17.38 6.22
CA ALA A 127 1.93 -16.16 5.44
C ALA A 127 0.54 -16.16 4.78
N ARG A 128 0.00 -17.33 4.45
CA ARG A 128 -1.32 -17.50 3.83
C ARG A 128 -2.46 -17.70 4.82
N THR A 129 -2.15 -17.90 6.11
CA THR A 129 -3.18 -18.14 7.12
C THR A 129 -3.92 -16.86 7.48
N PRO A 130 -5.23 -16.72 7.17
CA PRO A 130 -6.00 -15.53 7.45
C PRO A 130 -6.18 -15.32 8.97
N PHE A 131 -6.50 -14.07 9.34
CA PHE A 131 -6.92 -13.75 10.70
C PHE A 131 -8.42 -13.98 10.88
N ARG A 132 -8.81 -14.38 12.10
CA ARG A 132 -10.20 -14.57 12.48
C ARG A 132 -10.72 -13.33 13.20
N PHE A 133 -11.46 -12.50 12.47
CA PHE A 133 -12.13 -11.33 13.04
C PHE A 133 -13.01 -11.70 14.25
N GLY A 134 -13.03 -10.84 15.27
CA GLY A 134 -13.74 -11.07 16.52
C GLY A 134 -13.13 -12.12 17.44
N LYS A 135 -12.03 -12.77 17.08
CA LYS A 135 -11.44 -13.87 17.83
C LYS A 135 -9.99 -13.64 18.28
N GLU A 136 -9.23 -12.85 17.54
CA GLU A 136 -7.80 -12.64 17.79
C GLU A 136 -7.34 -11.26 17.33
N PRO A 137 -6.25 -10.73 17.93
CA PRO A 137 -5.56 -9.56 17.38
C PRO A 137 -5.05 -9.84 15.97
N LEU A 138 -4.98 -8.79 15.15
CA LEU A 138 -4.56 -8.88 13.75
C LEU A 138 -3.04 -8.76 13.58
N PHE A 139 -2.29 -9.31 14.53
CA PHE A 139 -0.84 -9.36 14.57
C PHE A 139 -0.35 -10.71 15.10
N ARG A 140 0.61 -11.31 14.44
CA ARG A 140 1.28 -12.57 14.84
C ARG A 140 2.77 -12.46 14.64
N VAL A 141 3.53 -13.07 15.56
CA VAL A 141 4.97 -13.28 15.41
C VAL A 141 5.23 -14.77 15.58
N THR A 142 5.91 -15.36 14.60
CA THR A 142 6.29 -16.78 14.62
C THR A 142 7.79 -16.92 14.39
N LEU A 143 8.47 -17.63 15.27
CA LEU A 143 9.84 -18.09 15.08
C LEU A 143 9.78 -19.51 14.53
N VAL A 144 10.27 -19.72 13.31
CA VAL A 144 10.44 -21.05 12.71
C VAL A 144 11.89 -21.45 12.86
N CYS A 145 12.14 -22.50 13.62
CA CYS A 145 13.48 -22.99 13.91
C CYS A 145 13.85 -24.07 12.87
N HIS A 146 14.82 -23.75 12.02
CA HIS A 146 15.34 -24.70 11.03
C HIS A 146 16.49 -25.53 11.63
N THR A 147 17.47 -24.86 12.24
CA THR A 147 18.56 -25.47 13.00
C THR A 147 18.80 -24.71 14.32
N GLU A 148 19.86 -25.04 15.06
CA GLU A 148 20.23 -24.32 16.29
C GLU A 148 20.60 -22.85 16.03
N ASP A 149 21.24 -22.59 14.87
CA ASP A 149 21.75 -21.26 14.48
C ASP A 149 21.13 -20.71 13.18
N ASP A 150 20.02 -21.28 12.72
CA ASP A 150 19.31 -20.83 11.51
C ASP A 150 17.81 -20.85 11.74
N HIS A 151 17.20 -19.66 11.70
CA HIS A 151 15.80 -19.47 12.01
C HIS A 151 15.13 -18.53 11.00
N LEU A 152 13.82 -18.67 10.85
CA LEU A 152 12.99 -17.71 10.11
C LEU A 152 12.05 -16.98 11.07
N LEU A 153 12.16 -15.67 11.12
CA LEU A 153 11.26 -14.84 11.91
C LEU A 153 10.18 -14.26 11.00
N VAL A 154 8.93 -14.65 11.28
CA VAL A 154 7.75 -14.28 10.50
C VAL A 154 6.90 -13.30 11.30
N LEU A 155 6.75 -12.07 10.81
CA LEU A 155 5.82 -11.09 11.35
C LEU A 155 4.67 -10.93 10.35
N THR A 156 3.47 -11.28 10.78
CA THR A 156 2.26 -11.15 9.96
C THR A 156 1.31 -10.16 10.60
N CYS A 157 0.89 -9.17 9.84
CA CYS A 157 -0.13 -8.19 10.22
C CYS A 157 -1.25 -8.16 9.18
N HIS A 158 -2.45 -7.84 9.62
CA HIS A 158 -3.50 -7.42 8.69
C HIS A 158 -3.35 -5.92 8.38
N GLN A 159 -3.68 -5.50 7.16
CA GLN A 159 -3.57 -4.07 6.77
C GLN A 159 -4.43 -3.13 7.62
N LEU A 160 -5.44 -3.62 8.33
CA LEU A 160 -6.21 -2.84 9.32
C LEU A 160 -5.37 -2.34 10.50
N VAL A 161 -4.21 -2.92 10.75
CA VAL A 161 -3.35 -2.57 11.91
C VAL A 161 -1.97 -2.06 11.51
N ILE A 162 -1.65 -2.03 10.21
CA ILE A 162 -0.33 -1.62 9.73
C ILE A 162 -0.38 -1.09 8.30
N ASP A 163 0.56 -0.19 7.98
CA ASP A 163 0.90 0.22 6.62
C ASP A 163 2.42 0.08 6.40
N GLY A 164 2.92 0.41 5.21
CA GLY A 164 4.32 0.24 4.86
C GLY A 164 5.29 1.05 5.75
N TYR A 165 4.93 2.28 6.15
CA TYR A 165 5.71 3.04 7.12
C TYR A 165 5.71 2.37 8.49
N GLY A 166 4.52 1.97 8.93
CA GLY A 166 4.33 1.27 10.20
C GLY A 166 5.13 -0.04 10.28
N GLN A 167 5.31 -0.76 9.17
CA GLN A 167 6.16 -1.96 9.12
C GLN A 167 7.62 -1.65 9.46
N ASN A 168 8.22 -0.63 8.83
CA ASN A 168 9.60 -0.23 9.11
C ASN A 168 9.77 0.27 10.56
N LEU A 169 8.78 1.02 11.07
CA LEU A 169 8.75 1.48 12.45
C LEU A 169 8.67 0.28 13.41
N LEU A 170 7.76 -0.66 13.16
CA LEU A 170 7.56 -1.86 13.95
C LEU A 170 8.84 -2.69 14.03
N LEU A 171 9.52 -2.95 12.91
CA LEU A 171 10.75 -3.73 12.86
C LEU A 171 11.89 -3.07 13.66
N ARG A 172 12.07 -1.77 13.52
CA ARG A 172 13.06 -1.00 14.25
C ARG A 172 12.82 -1.03 15.77
N GLU A 173 11.57 -0.83 16.19
CA GLU A 173 11.20 -0.85 17.60
C GLU A 173 11.25 -2.27 18.18
N PHE A 174 10.84 -3.28 17.44
CA PHE A 174 10.93 -4.68 17.83
C PHE A 174 12.37 -5.10 18.14
N THR A 175 13.32 -4.78 17.25
CA THR A 175 14.74 -5.10 17.48
C THR A 175 15.35 -4.31 18.64
N SER A 176 14.93 -3.06 18.84
CA SER A 176 15.35 -2.27 20.00
C SER A 176 14.84 -2.89 21.31
N LEU A 177 13.59 -3.33 21.34
CA LEU A 177 12.99 -4.01 22.50
C LEU A 177 13.67 -5.35 22.77
N TYR A 178 13.90 -6.18 21.74
CA TYR A 178 14.62 -7.44 21.90
C TYR A 178 16.01 -7.25 22.46
N ARG A 179 16.76 -6.26 21.96
CA ARG A 179 18.09 -5.89 22.46
C ARG A 179 18.04 -5.43 23.92
N ALA A 180 17.02 -4.67 24.31
CA ALA A 180 16.83 -4.22 25.69
C ALA A 180 16.54 -5.41 26.64
N GLU A 181 15.69 -6.35 26.23
CA GLU A 181 15.40 -7.57 26.99
C GLU A 181 16.65 -8.46 27.17
N MET A 182 17.47 -8.58 26.13
CA MET A 182 18.71 -9.33 26.17
C MET A 182 19.72 -8.74 27.14
N ARG A 183 19.79 -7.43 27.30
CA ARG A 183 20.77 -6.71 28.13
C ARG A 183 20.23 -6.37 29.52
N GLY A 184 18.93 -6.56 29.77
CA GLY A 184 18.30 -6.11 31.01
C GLY A 184 18.35 -4.59 31.21
N GLY A 185 18.26 -3.81 30.07
CA GLY A 185 18.41 -2.37 30.07
C GLY A 185 17.22 -1.61 29.44
N PRO A 186 17.30 -0.27 29.37
CA PRO A 186 16.28 0.55 28.73
C PRO A 186 16.26 0.34 27.22
N ASP A 187 15.05 0.49 26.63
CA ASP A 187 14.84 0.39 25.17
C ASP A 187 15.16 1.68 24.40
N ASN A 188 15.28 2.83 25.11
CA ASN A 188 15.54 4.16 24.55
C ASN A 188 14.56 4.61 23.46
N LEU A 189 13.35 4.00 23.40
CA LEU A 189 12.34 4.38 22.44
C LEU A 189 11.61 5.66 22.86
N PRO A 190 11.25 6.55 21.92
CA PRO A 190 10.53 7.77 22.23
C PRO A 190 9.15 7.43 22.82
N LYS A 191 8.67 8.25 23.77
CA LYS A 191 7.31 8.08 24.31
C LYS A 191 6.25 8.36 23.23
N ILE A 192 5.28 7.47 23.12
CA ILE A 192 4.08 7.71 22.32
C ILE A 192 3.16 8.61 23.13
N LYS A 193 2.94 9.84 22.66
CA LYS A 193 2.12 10.84 23.37
C LYS A 193 0.63 10.57 23.22
N ARG A 194 0.22 9.99 22.11
CA ARG A 194 -1.17 9.67 21.76
C ARG A 194 -1.20 8.31 21.10
N SER A 195 -2.14 7.48 21.48
CA SER A 195 -2.31 6.16 20.84
C SER A 195 -2.87 6.31 19.42
N TYR A 196 -2.75 5.21 18.62
CA TYR A 196 -3.38 5.21 17.30
C TYR A 196 -4.91 5.31 17.40
N LEU A 197 -5.54 4.62 18.36
CA LEU A 197 -6.99 4.65 18.53
C LEU A 197 -7.51 6.06 18.91
N GLU A 198 -6.74 6.83 19.67
CA GLU A 198 -7.05 8.24 19.93
C GLU A 198 -6.91 9.10 18.67
N THR A 199 -5.87 8.86 17.87
CA THR A 199 -5.67 9.54 16.58
C THR A 199 -6.80 9.21 15.60
N ALA A 200 -7.23 7.95 15.53
CA ALA A 200 -8.35 7.52 14.70
C ALA A 200 -9.65 8.25 15.02
N ARG A 201 -9.93 8.48 16.32
CA ARG A 201 -11.10 9.28 16.76
C ARG A 201 -11.04 10.71 16.27
N LEU A 202 -9.88 11.34 16.31
CA LEU A 202 -9.69 12.72 15.83
C LEU A 202 -9.86 12.81 14.31
N LEU A 203 -9.28 11.88 13.57
CA LEU A 203 -9.41 11.83 12.10
C LEU A 203 -10.86 11.59 11.65
N ARG A 204 -11.64 10.84 12.41
CA ARG A 204 -13.05 10.54 12.08
C ARG A 204 -13.98 11.71 12.31
N ASN A 205 -13.68 12.55 13.27
CA ASN A 205 -14.51 13.68 13.66
C ASN A 205 -13.80 15.01 13.35
N PRO A 206 -13.53 15.31 12.08
CA PRO A 206 -12.98 16.60 11.71
C PRO A 206 -14.00 17.70 11.98
N ASP A 207 -13.51 18.92 12.10
CA ASP A 207 -14.37 20.09 12.13
C ASP A 207 -15.30 20.12 10.91
N LEU A 208 -16.53 20.61 11.07
CA LEU A 208 -17.52 20.67 9.99
C LEU A 208 -17.03 21.46 8.77
N GLU A 209 -16.27 22.52 8.99
CA GLU A 209 -15.66 23.31 7.89
C GLU A 209 -14.60 22.49 7.15
N VAL A 210 -13.76 21.74 7.86
CA VAL A 210 -12.76 20.86 7.27
C VAL A 210 -13.42 19.78 6.43
N ARG A 211 -14.46 19.14 6.96
CA ARG A 211 -15.21 18.10 6.23
C ARG A 211 -15.84 18.65 4.96
N ARG A 212 -16.51 19.80 5.05
CA ARG A 212 -17.12 20.46 3.90
C ARG A 212 -16.08 20.82 2.84
N GLY A 213 -14.94 21.36 3.26
CA GLY A 213 -13.84 21.66 2.36
C GLY A 213 -13.27 20.42 1.64
N ASP A 214 -13.19 19.28 2.33
CA ASP A 214 -12.79 18.02 1.73
C ASP A 214 -13.83 17.52 0.69
N GLU A 215 -15.13 17.59 1.02
CA GLU A 215 -16.23 17.22 0.12
C GLU A 215 -16.23 18.07 -1.16
N GLU A 216 -16.12 19.40 -1.03
CA GLU A 216 -16.06 20.33 -2.15
C GLU A 216 -14.82 20.09 -3.03
N PHE A 217 -13.67 19.85 -2.42
CA PHE A 217 -12.42 19.55 -3.14
C PHE A 217 -12.56 18.29 -3.97
N TRP A 218 -12.96 17.18 -3.35
CA TRP A 218 -13.05 15.90 -4.05
C TRP A 218 -14.14 15.91 -5.13
N THR A 219 -15.30 16.51 -4.86
CA THR A 219 -16.36 16.66 -5.85
C THR A 219 -15.86 17.41 -7.09
N SER A 220 -15.12 18.50 -6.90
CA SER A 220 -14.59 19.26 -8.04
C SER A 220 -13.51 18.50 -8.81
N ARG A 221 -12.65 17.73 -8.12
CA ARG A 221 -11.54 17.00 -8.73
C ARG A 221 -11.95 15.76 -9.50
N LEU A 222 -12.97 15.07 -9.01
CA LEU A 222 -13.40 13.80 -9.59
C LEU A 222 -14.63 13.93 -10.47
N ARG A 223 -15.19 15.14 -10.60
CA ARG A 223 -16.27 15.39 -11.57
C ARG A 223 -15.83 15.00 -12.96
N ASP A 224 -16.67 14.24 -13.66
CA ASP A 224 -16.41 13.79 -15.03
C ASP A 224 -15.03 13.10 -15.17
N LEU A 225 -14.69 12.25 -14.18
CA LEU A 225 -13.43 11.51 -14.21
C LEU A 225 -13.33 10.68 -15.50
N PRO A 226 -12.28 10.86 -16.32
CA PRO A 226 -12.20 10.18 -17.61
C PRO A 226 -12.00 8.68 -17.41
N VAL A 227 -12.62 7.89 -18.28
CA VAL A 227 -12.30 6.48 -18.43
C VAL A 227 -10.88 6.38 -19.00
N MET A 228 -10.01 5.65 -18.32
CA MET A 228 -8.62 5.44 -18.77
C MET A 228 -8.60 4.38 -19.87
N SER A 229 -8.15 4.77 -21.05
CA SER A 229 -7.87 3.81 -22.11
C SER A 229 -6.57 3.09 -21.79
N LEU A 230 -6.65 1.80 -21.50
CA LEU A 230 -5.46 1.00 -21.23
C LEU A 230 -4.97 0.32 -22.52
N PRO A 231 -3.64 0.37 -22.81
CA PRO A 231 -3.09 -0.13 -24.06
C PRO A 231 -2.90 -1.66 -24.04
N GLY A 232 -3.96 -2.39 -23.69
CA GLY A 232 -3.98 -3.84 -23.69
C GLY A 232 -3.76 -4.43 -25.08
N ASP A 233 -3.13 -5.61 -25.15
CA ASP A 233 -2.90 -6.39 -26.38
C ASP A 233 -3.65 -7.73 -26.36
N ARG A 234 -4.55 -7.88 -25.41
CA ARG A 234 -5.47 -9.02 -25.28
C ARG A 234 -6.91 -8.53 -25.10
N PRO A 235 -7.91 -9.35 -25.51
CA PRO A 235 -9.31 -8.90 -25.53
C PRO A 235 -9.87 -8.52 -24.15
N GLY A 236 -9.32 -9.08 -23.08
CA GLY A 236 -9.81 -8.88 -21.70
C GLY A 236 -11.23 -9.42 -21.48
N PRO A 237 -11.63 -9.72 -20.26
CA PRO A 237 -13.02 -10.06 -19.97
C PRO A 237 -13.90 -8.79 -20.05
N ALA A 238 -15.16 -8.97 -20.45
CA ALA A 238 -16.18 -7.95 -20.26
C ALA A 238 -16.49 -7.86 -18.75
N GLY A 239 -16.05 -6.78 -18.11
CA GLY A 239 -16.20 -6.59 -16.67
C GLY A 239 -14.89 -6.87 -15.88
N VAL A 240 -14.98 -6.75 -14.55
CA VAL A 240 -13.86 -7.03 -13.66
C VAL A 240 -13.94 -8.48 -13.20
N THR A 241 -12.98 -9.28 -13.60
CA THR A 241 -12.74 -10.62 -13.06
C THR A 241 -11.42 -10.62 -12.29
N LEU A 242 -11.30 -11.49 -11.28
CA LEU A 242 -9.99 -11.84 -10.73
C LEU A 242 -9.21 -12.59 -11.80
N ALA A 243 -8.48 -11.86 -12.60
CA ALA A 243 -7.56 -12.46 -13.54
C ALA A 243 -6.24 -12.79 -12.85
N PRO A 244 -5.51 -13.77 -13.33
CA PRO A 244 -4.13 -13.99 -12.91
C PRO A 244 -3.33 -12.70 -13.04
N THR A 245 -2.55 -12.38 -12.04
CA THR A 245 -1.69 -11.21 -12.04
C THR A 245 -0.29 -11.59 -12.50
N GLY A 246 0.09 -11.09 -13.67
CA GLY A 246 1.46 -11.18 -14.16
C GLY A 246 2.34 -10.10 -13.54
N THR A 247 3.63 -10.35 -13.52
CA THR A 247 4.63 -9.41 -13.02
C THR A 247 5.82 -9.34 -13.96
N VAL A 248 6.27 -8.13 -14.28
CA VAL A 248 7.57 -7.88 -14.92
C VAL A 248 8.38 -6.91 -14.08
N GLU A 249 9.67 -7.13 -14.01
CA GLU A 249 10.58 -6.28 -13.26
C GLU A 249 11.68 -5.73 -14.17
N THR A 250 12.11 -4.49 -13.86
CA THR A 250 13.31 -3.90 -14.43
C THR A 250 14.03 -3.09 -13.35
N VAL A 251 15.31 -2.86 -13.54
CA VAL A 251 16.10 -1.96 -12.71
C VAL A 251 16.44 -0.73 -13.53
N LEU A 252 16.13 0.45 -13.01
CA LEU A 252 16.58 1.72 -13.52
C LEU A 252 17.87 2.09 -12.77
N PRO A 253 19.06 1.94 -13.39
CA PRO A 253 20.31 2.28 -12.72
C PRO A 253 20.42 3.82 -12.58
N ASP A 254 20.94 4.26 -11.44
CA ASP A 254 21.22 5.68 -11.17
C ASP A 254 22.56 5.85 -10.41
N PRO A 255 23.67 5.26 -10.93
CA PRO A 255 24.96 5.26 -10.23
C PRO A 255 25.52 6.69 -10.08
N ASP A 256 25.24 7.58 -11.02
CA ASP A 256 25.72 8.96 -11.03
C ASP A 256 24.72 9.93 -10.37
N GLY A 257 23.60 9.44 -9.87
CA GLY A 257 22.55 10.26 -9.23
C GLY A 257 21.85 11.22 -10.21
N ALA A 258 21.78 10.86 -11.48
CA ALA A 258 21.15 11.67 -12.52
C ALA A 258 19.66 11.88 -12.27
N VAL A 259 18.94 10.83 -11.79
CA VAL A 259 17.53 10.93 -11.39
C VAL A 259 17.38 11.87 -10.20
N VAL A 260 18.25 11.75 -9.18
CA VAL A 260 18.24 12.65 -8.01
C VAL A 260 18.52 14.10 -8.42
N ALA A 261 19.45 14.35 -9.34
CA ALA A 261 19.72 15.69 -9.89
C ALA A 261 18.49 16.22 -10.65
N GLY A 262 17.81 15.35 -11.42
CA GLY A 262 16.56 15.66 -12.12
C GLY A 262 15.44 16.08 -11.15
N LEU A 263 15.24 15.36 -10.04
CA LEU A 263 14.27 15.71 -9.01
C LEU A 263 14.48 17.13 -8.47
N ARG A 264 15.73 17.48 -8.16
CA ARG A 264 16.09 18.83 -7.69
C ARG A 264 15.81 19.90 -8.73
N ARG A 265 16.18 19.65 -10.01
CA ARG A 265 15.95 20.55 -11.14
C ARG A 265 14.46 20.77 -11.39
N LEU A 266 13.68 19.71 -11.37
CA LEU A 266 12.23 19.73 -11.55
C LEU A 266 11.49 20.29 -10.32
N ARG A 267 12.10 20.24 -9.13
CA ARG A 267 11.48 20.51 -7.83
C ARG A 267 10.27 19.61 -7.56
N VAL A 268 10.46 18.32 -7.80
CA VAL A 268 9.45 17.28 -7.56
C VAL A 268 10.02 16.16 -6.70
N ASN A 269 9.17 15.39 -6.07
CA ASN A 269 9.57 14.19 -5.36
C ASN A 269 9.61 12.97 -6.31
N LEU A 270 10.10 11.85 -5.79
CA LEU A 270 10.26 10.62 -6.57
C LEU A 270 8.93 10.09 -7.09
N PHE A 271 7.88 10.15 -6.27
CA PHE A 271 6.54 9.73 -6.70
C PHE A 271 6.05 10.55 -7.91
N ALA A 272 6.13 11.87 -7.83
CA ALA A 272 5.67 12.74 -8.93
C ALA A 272 6.44 12.48 -10.24
N LEU A 273 7.73 12.12 -10.15
CA LEU A 273 8.54 11.79 -11.32
C LEU A 273 8.06 10.49 -11.98
N PHE A 274 7.88 9.40 -11.20
CA PHE A 274 7.43 8.12 -11.74
C PHE A 274 5.95 8.12 -12.16
N ALA A 275 5.09 8.84 -11.45
CA ALA A 275 3.70 9.02 -11.86
C ALA A 275 3.61 9.82 -13.18
N ALA A 276 4.43 10.86 -13.34
CA ALA A 276 4.52 11.59 -14.61
C ALA A 276 5.07 10.70 -15.74
N GLY A 277 6.05 9.82 -15.45
CA GLY A 277 6.54 8.82 -16.41
C GLY A 277 5.46 7.84 -16.85
N THR A 278 4.65 7.36 -15.88
CA THR A 278 3.50 6.50 -16.17
C THR A 278 2.44 7.22 -17.01
N MET A 279 2.11 8.47 -16.67
CA MET A 279 1.17 9.28 -17.46
C MET A 279 1.72 9.60 -18.86
N ALA A 280 3.02 9.83 -19.00
CA ALA A 280 3.66 10.04 -20.31
C ALA A 280 3.57 8.77 -21.18
N MET A 281 3.81 7.61 -20.60
CA MET A 281 3.62 6.32 -21.25
C MET A 281 2.17 6.13 -21.70
N LEU A 282 1.19 6.35 -20.81
CA LEU A 282 -0.23 6.25 -21.13
C LEU A 282 -0.62 7.23 -22.26
N HIS A 283 -0.19 8.49 -22.18
CA HIS A 283 -0.39 9.48 -23.26
C HIS A 283 0.22 9.00 -24.57
N GLY A 284 1.43 8.45 -24.54
CA GLY A 284 2.10 7.94 -25.75
C GLY A 284 1.32 6.82 -26.46
N TYR A 285 0.68 5.92 -25.70
CA TYR A 285 -0.12 4.84 -26.24
C TYR A 285 -1.55 5.27 -26.65
N THR A 286 -2.17 6.18 -25.91
CA THR A 286 -3.63 6.43 -26.01
C THR A 286 -3.97 7.80 -26.59
N GLY A 287 -3.05 8.75 -26.57
CA GLY A 287 -3.29 10.14 -26.92
C GLY A 287 -4.09 10.93 -25.89
N GLN A 288 -4.54 10.31 -24.79
CA GLN A 288 -5.28 11.01 -23.73
C GLN A 288 -4.41 12.06 -23.04
N THR A 289 -5.01 13.22 -22.74
CA THR A 289 -4.35 14.38 -22.09
C THR A 289 -4.99 14.77 -20.76
N ASP A 290 -6.07 14.14 -20.39
CA ASP A 290 -6.65 14.16 -19.03
C ASP A 290 -6.49 12.75 -18.46
N LEU A 291 -5.53 12.60 -17.56
CA LEU A 291 -5.10 11.30 -17.02
C LEU A 291 -5.14 11.32 -15.51
N TRP A 292 -5.34 10.16 -14.92
CA TRP A 292 -5.25 9.99 -13.48
C TRP A 292 -4.57 8.67 -13.13
N VAL A 293 -3.95 8.68 -11.98
CA VAL A 293 -3.38 7.48 -11.36
C VAL A 293 -3.90 7.34 -9.93
N ALA A 294 -4.02 6.12 -9.50
CA ALA A 294 -4.29 5.78 -8.13
C ALA A 294 -2.98 5.60 -7.37
N THR A 295 -2.91 6.10 -6.15
CA THR A 295 -1.74 5.94 -5.29
C THR A 295 -2.13 5.77 -3.85
N VAL A 296 -1.17 5.39 -3.01
CA VAL A 296 -1.30 5.42 -1.57
C VAL A 296 -0.40 6.53 -1.04
N VAL A 297 -0.99 7.45 -0.29
CA VAL A 297 -0.28 8.57 0.31
C VAL A 297 -0.12 8.34 1.81
N ASP A 298 1.09 8.53 2.32
CA ASP A 298 1.35 8.52 3.76
C ASP A 298 0.88 9.84 4.38
N ASN A 299 -0.12 9.76 5.25
CA ASN A 299 -0.73 10.92 5.90
C ASN A 299 -0.04 11.29 7.23
N ARG A 300 1.24 10.95 7.41
CA ARG A 300 2.02 11.27 8.62
C ARG A 300 2.59 12.68 8.58
N LEU A 301 1.69 13.67 8.62
CA LEU A 301 2.04 15.10 8.50
C LEU A 301 2.55 15.72 9.81
N THR A 302 2.45 15.03 10.93
CA THR A 302 2.87 15.55 12.25
C THR A 302 3.94 14.64 12.86
N PRO A 303 4.84 15.17 13.71
CA PRO A 303 5.80 14.35 14.45
C PRO A 303 5.14 13.24 15.29
N GLU A 304 3.93 13.48 15.80
CA GLU A 304 3.20 12.47 16.57
C GLU A 304 2.75 11.31 15.69
N SER A 305 2.23 11.58 14.48
CA SER A 305 1.79 10.54 13.55
C SER A 305 2.94 9.65 13.07
N GLN A 306 4.18 10.15 13.08
CA GLN A 306 5.38 9.38 12.74
C GLN A 306 5.74 8.32 13.80
N THR A 307 5.13 8.36 14.98
CA THR A 307 5.33 7.34 16.03
C THR A 307 4.25 6.24 16.03
N HIS A 308 3.29 6.29 15.10
CA HIS A 308 2.20 5.34 15.06
C HIS A 308 2.49 4.14 14.17
N VAL A 309 2.42 2.95 14.75
CA VAL A 309 2.16 1.72 14.02
C VAL A 309 0.65 1.64 13.77
N GLY A 310 0.24 1.71 12.49
CA GLY A 310 -1.16 1.70 12.11
C GLY A 310 -1.37 2.25 10.69
N PRO A 311 -2.53 2.00 10.07
CA PRO A 311 -2.82 2.45 8.72
C PRO A 311 -3.21 3.94 8.69
N LEU A 312 -2.23 4.81 8.57
CA LEU A 312 -2.43 6.23 8.26
C LEU A 312 -2.32 6.50 6.76
N ALA A 313 -1.58 5.68 6.04
CA ALA A 313 -1.56 5.72 4.59
C ALA A 313 -2.93 5.35 4.02
N GLY A 314 -3.35 6.07 2.99
CA GLY A 314 -4.65 5.85 2.36
C GLY A 314 -4.62 6.11 0.86
N PRO A 315 -5.56 5.48 0.12
CA PRO A 315 -5.63 5.63 -1.32
C PRO A 315 -6.03 7.05 -1.72
N ARG A 316 -5.51 7.51 -2.87
CA ARG A 316 -5.80 8.82 -3.47
C ARG A 316 -5.83 8.71 -4.99
N VAL A 317 -6.62 9.56 -5.60
CA VAL A 317 -6.61 9.80 -7.05
C VAL A 317 -5.79 11.07 -7.32
N VAL A 318 -4.81 10.96 -8.20
CA VAL A 318 -4.03 12.07 -8.70
C VAL A 318 -4.40 12.27 -10.16
N ARG A 319 -5.23 13.30 -10.48
CA ARG A 319 -5.70 13.62 -11.82
C ARG A 319 -4.98 14.84 -12.35
N VAL A 320 -4.49 14.77 -13.57
CA VAL A 320 -3.81 15.88 -14.25
C VAL A 320 -4.27 15.99 -15.68
N GLY A 321 -4.83 17.15 -16.03
CA GLY A 321 -5.03 17.58 -17.41
C GLY A 321 -3.84 18.41 -17.90
N PHE A 322 -3.42 18.20 -19.15
CA PHE A 322 -2.29 18.92 -19.76
C PHE A 322 -2.51 19.17 -21.27
N ALA A 323 -1.82 20.16 -21.82
CA ALA A 323 -1.89 20.43 -23.27
C ALA A 323 -1.11 19.36 -24.05
N ALA A 324 -1.54 19.02 -25.27
CA ALA A 324 -0.93 17.99 -26.10
C ALA A 324 0.55 18.27 -26.44
N ASP A 325 0.97 19.52 -26.39
CA ASP A 325 2.33 20.01 -26.62
C ASP A 325 3.12 20.23 -25.30
N ALA A 326 2.55 19.85 -24.16
CA ALA A 326 3.18 20.02 -22.86
C ALA A 326 4.53 19.30 -22.80
N THR A 327 5.41 19.83 -21.95
CA THR A 327 6.69 19.16 -21.65
C THR A 327 6.56 18.26 -20.44
N PHE A 328 7.46 17.28 -20.32
CA PHE A 328 7.49 16.41 -19.16
C PHE A 328 7.62 17.20 -17.84
N GLY A 329 8.43 18.25 -17.83
CA GLY A 329 8.58 19.09 -16.64
C GLY A 329 7.28 19.79 -16.21
N VAL A 330 6.42 20.17 -17.16
CA VAL A 330 5.08 20.72 -16.86
C VAL A 330 4.21 19.65 -16.22
N LEU A 331 4.17 18.45 -16.81
CA LEU A 331 3.42 17.31 -16.27
C LEU A 331 3.89 16.92 -14.86
N ALA A 332 5.19 16.73 -14.65
CA ALA A 332 5.72 16.31 -13.35
C ALA A 332 5.42 17.32 -12.23
N ARG A 333 5.54 18.62 -12.52
CA ARG A 333 5.15 19.66 -11.56
C ARG A 333 3.65 19.74 -11.32
N ALA A 334 2.83 19.42 -12.32
CA ALA A 334 1.39 19.34 -12.15
C ALA A 334 1.02 18.15 -11.23
N VAL A 335 1.61 16.98 -11.45
CA VAL A 335 1.46 15.81 -10.56
C VAL A 335 1.89 16.18 -9.14
N GLN A 336 3.05 16.83 -8.97
CA GLN A 336 3.53 17.23 -7.64
C GLN A 336 2.54 18.14 -6.90
N ARG A 337 1.98 19.14 -7.57
CA ARG A 337 0.98 20.04 -6.97
C ARG A 337 -0.29 19.28 -6.58
N GLU A 338 -0.74 18.36 -7.44
CA GLU A 338 -1.94 17.57 -7.18
C GLU A 338 -1.76 16.66 -5.98
N VAL A 339 -0.60 16.00 -5.86
CA VAL A 339 -0.26 15.18 -4.68
C VAL A 339 -0.34 16.00 -3.40
N TRP A 340 0.29 17.17 -3.37
CA TRP A 340 0.23 18.03 -2.18
C TRP A 340 -1.20 18.44 -1.82
N ALA A 341 -1.98 18.82 -2.83
CA ALA A 341 -3.39 19.19 -2.60
C ALA A 341 -4.22 18.04 -2.03
N THR A 342 -3.93 16.79 -2.43
CA THR A 342 -4.65 15.62 -1.93
C THR A 342 -4.20 15.20 -0.53
N MET A 343 -2.94 15.45 -0.15
CA MET A 343 -2.41 15.11 1.18
C MET A 343 -3.11 15.87 2.32
N GLU A 344 -3.56 17.08 2.06
CA GLU A 344 -4.28 17.91 3.04
C GLU A 344 -5.74 17.45 3.25
N ARG A 345 -6.25 16.53 2.41
CA ARG A 345 -7.64 16.10 2.33
C ARG A 345 -7.84 14.65 2.79
N GLN A 346 -7.36 14.34 3.99
CA GLN A 346 -7.28 12.96 4.52
C GLN A 346 -8.46 12.51 5.39
N HIS A 347 -9.44 13.41 5.67
CA HIS A 347 -10.49 13.16 6.64
C HIS A 347 -11.68 12.38 6.09
N MET A 348 -11.78 12.24 4.76
CA MET A 348 -12.81 11.41 4.14
C MET A 348 -12.28 10.02 3.83
N PRO A 349 -13.04 8.95 4.13
CA PRO A 349 -12.78 7.63 3.56
C PRO A 349 -12.80 7.70 2.03
N PHE A 350 -11.92 6.97 1.40
CA PHE A 350 -11.78 7.03 -0.06
C PHE A 350 -13.04 6.55 -0.81
N TYR A 351 -13.72 5.53 -0.29
CA TYR A 351 -14.99 5.09 -0.86
C TYR A 351 -16.09 6.16 -0.77
N ASP A 352 -16.10 6.97 0.29
CA ASP A 352 -17.04 8.10 0.40
C ASP A 352 -16.68 9.19 -0.63
N VAL A 353 -15.37 9.44 -0.83
CA VAL A 353 -14.86 10.34 -1.89
C VAL A 353 -15.34 9.88 -3.27
N LEU A 354 -15.26 8.59 -3.56
CA LEU A 354 -15.71 8.04 -4.83
C LEU A 354 -17.23 8.20 -5.01
N THR A 355 -18.01 7.91 -3.97
CA THR A 355 -19.48 8.06 -4.01
C THR A 355 -19.89 9.51 -4.28
N VAL A 356 -19.25 10.48 -3.62
CA VAL A 356 -19.51 11.91 -3.85
C VAL A 356 -19.16 12.33 -5.28
N ALA A 357 -18.10 11.78 -5.84
CA ALA A 357 -17.58 12.17 -7.15
C ALA A 357 -18.36 11.58 -8.32
N THR A 358 -18.87 10.36 -8.15
CA THR A 358 -19.43 9.58 -9.25
C THR A 358 -20.95 9.39 -9.16
N GLY A 359 -21.55 9.82 -8.04
CA GLY A 359 -22.94 9.52 -7.70
C GLY A 359 -23.17 8.04 -7.36
N ASP A 360 -24.35 7.70 -6.87
CA ASP A 360 -24.71 6.32 -6.56
C ASP A 360 -24.71 5.47 -7.84
N GLY A 361 -23.64 4.70 -8.05
CA GLY A 361 -23.57 3.70 -9.10
C GLY A 361 -22.43 3.79 -10.12
N ALA A 362 -21.52 4.75 -10.02
CA ALA A 362 -20.36 4.73 -10.92
C ALA A 362 -19.42 3.58 -10.54
N ASP A 363 -19.23 2.70 -11.49
CA ASP A 363 -18.39 1.53 -11.36
C ASP A 363 -16.92 1.90 -11.62
N MET A 364 -16.14 2.08 -10.55
CA MET A 364 -14.71 2.35 -10.64
C MET A 364 -13.95 1.34 -11.49
N ARG A 365 -14.49 0.14 -11.62
CA ARG A 365 -13.92 -0.94 -12.43
C ARG A 365 -13.86 -0.60 -13.91
N ASN A 366 -14.85 0.15 -14.39
CA ASN A 366 -14.93 0.59 -15.78
C ASN A 366 -14.03 1.81 -16.06
N LEU A 367 -13.45 2.43 -15.04
CA LEU A 367 -12.62 3.61 -15.21
C LEU A 367 -11.15 3.29 -15.59
N GLY A 368 -10.75 2.02 -15.54
CA GLY A 368 -9.41 1.60 -15.95
C GLY A 368 -8.30 2.16 -15.06
N SER A 369 -8.35 1.91 -13.74
CA SER A 369 -7.39 2.45 -12.80
C SER A 369 -5.94 1.98 -13.08
N VAL A 370 -4.99 2.90 -12.97
CA VAL A 370 -3.55 2.61 -13.00
C VAL A 370 -2.97 2.97 -11.65
N GLY A 371 -2.44 1.97 -10.95
CA GLY A 371 -1.75 2.16 -9.68
C GLY A 371 -0.31 2.65 -9.87
N VAL A 372 0.13 3.61 -9.08
CA VAL A 372 1.54 3.99 -8.96
C VAL A 372 1.90 4.11 -7.50
N THR A 373 2.90 3.37 -7.06
CA THR A 373 3.38 3.42 -5.67
C THR A 373 4.89 3.53 -5.66
N VAL A 374 5.41 4.46 -4.88
CA VAL A 374 6.84 4.55 -4.56
C VAL A 374 6.99 4.28 -3.07
N SER A 375 7.65 3.18 -2.75
CA SER A 375 7.84 2.75 -1.37
C SER A 375 9.31 2.81 -0.97
N PRO A 376 9.62 3.19 0.28
CA PRO A 376 10.93 2.91 0.83
C PRO A 376 11.12 1.39 0.91
N PRO A 377 12.33 0.87 0.73
CA PRO A 377 12.60 -0.54 0.95
C PRO A 377 12.29 -0.93 2.40
N ILE A 378 11.85 -2.17 2.61
CA ILE A 378 11.80 -2.72 3.97
C ILE A 378 13.23 -2.79 4.49
N GLN A 379 13.48 -2.09 5.57
CA GLN A 379 14.80 -2.08 6.20
C GLN A 379 15.00 -3.38 6.96
N LEU A 380 16.11 -4.07 6.68
CA LEU A 380 16.50 -5.21 7.47
C LEU A 380 16.74 -4.75 8.92
N PRO A 381 16.24 -5.48 9.90
CA PRO A 381 16.46 -5.13 11.30
C PRO A 381 17.94 -5.28 11.69
N ASP A 382 18.44 -4.38 12.51
CA ASP A 382 19.75 -4.51 13.13
C ASP A 382 19.68 -5.56 14.24
N TRP A 383 19.89 -6.83 13.88
CA TRP A 383 19.73 -7.96 14.79
C TRP A 383 20.92 -8.07 15.75
N PRO A 384 20.69 -8.29 17.07
CA PRO A 384 21.78 -8.22 18.04
C PRO A 384 22.72 -9.45 18.08
N LEU A 385 22.34 -10.58 17.51
CA LEU A 385 23.00 -11.88 17.70
C LEU A 385 23.33 -12.60 16.39
N GLY A 386 23.67 -11.88 15.35
CA GLY A 386 24.09 -12.52 14.10
C GLY A 386 23.65 -11.75 12.86
N ALA A 387 23.74 -12.40 11.71
CA ALA A 387 23.34 -11.81 10.44
C ALA A 387 21.84 -11.93 10.20
N VAL A 388 21.30 -10.97 9.47
CA VAL A 388 19.92 -10.99 8.98
C VAL A 388 19.94 -10.94 7.47
N GLU A 389 19.21 -11.83 6.85
CA GLU A 389 19.05 -11.85 5.40
C GLU A 389 17.56 -11.72 5.01
N PRO A 390 17.25 -11.07 3.88
CA PRO A 390 15.93 -11.15 3.30
C PRO A 390 15.70 -12.58 2.82
N LEU A 391 14.43 -12.98 2.73
CA LEU A 391 14.09 -14.22 2.06
C LEU A 391 14.44 -14.14 0.57
N ASP A 392 14.91 -15.24 0.02
CA ASP A 392 15.19 -15.47 -1.39
C ASP A 392 13.94 -15.90 -2.19
N PHE A 393 12.82 -16.13 -1.52
CA PHE A 393 11.53 -16.44 -2.12
C PHE A 393 10.40 -15.53 -1.63
N ASP A 394 9.33 -15.38 -2.42
CA ASP A 394 8.11 -14.68 -2.03
C ASP A 394 7.13 -15.66 -1.37
N PRO A 395 6.80 -15.53 -0.07
CA PRO A 395 5.88 -16.43 0.60
C PRO A 395 4.43 -16.34 0.09
N LEU A 396 4.09 -15.27 -0.65
CA LEU A 396 2.79 -15.04 -1.27
C LEU A 396 2.80 -15.20 -2.79
N GLU A 397 3.84 -15.81 -3.36
CA GLU A 397 3.93 -16.09 -4.79
C GLU A 397 2.69 -16.86 -5.28
N GLY A 398 2.11 -16.41 -6.40
CA GLY A 398 0.90 -17.00 -6.99
C GLY A 398 -0.42 -16.50 -6.40
N GLU A 399 -0.40 -15.75 -5.30
CA GLU A 399 -1.62 -15.11 -4.78
C GLU A 399 -1.96 -13.86 -5.62
N PRO A 400 -3.27 -13.56 -5.84
CA PRO A 400 -3.69 -12.35 -6.52
C PRO A 400 -3.14 -11.13 -5.78
N SER A 401 -2.56 -10.16 -6.51
CA SER A 401 -1.95 -9.02 -5.84
C SER A 401 -2.88 -7.81 -5.78
N THR A 402 -3.16 -7.15 -6.83
CA THR A 402 -3.95 -5.92 -6.82
C THR A 402 -5.16 -6.04 -7.72
N GLY A 403 -6.23 -5.31 -7.40
CA GLY A 403 -7.38 -5.22 -8.30
C GLY A 403 -7.23 -4.16 -9.39
N SER A 404 -6.08 -3.50 -9.50
CA SER A 404 -5.80 -2.60 -10.61
C SER A 404 -5.37 -3.39 -11.83
N PRO A 405 -5.91 -3.10 -13.02
CA PRO A 405 -5.47 -3.74 -14.26
C PRO A 405 -3.99 -3.54 -14.55
N LEU A 406 -3.41 -2.47 -13.99
CA LEU A 406 -2.00 -2.14 -14.13
C LEU A 406 -1.53 -1.42 -12.87
N ALA A 407 -0.39 -1.84 -12.28
CA ALA A 407 0.18 -1.17 -11.12
C ALA A 407 1.71 -1.15 -11.19
N LEU A 408 2.28 0.06 -11.12
CA LEU A 408 3.72 0.27 -11.03
C LEU A 408 4.13 0.43 -9.57
N LEU A 409 5.03 -0.44 -9.12
CA LEU A 409 5.70 -0.34 -7.83
C LEU A 409 7.15 0.05 -8.06
N VAL A 410 7.61 1.07 -7.35
CA VAL A 410 8.99 1.55 -7.44
C VAL A 410 9.62 1.51 -6.05
N GLU A 411 10.77 0.86 -5.95
CA GLU A 411 11.56 0.77 -4.73
C GLU A 411 12.95 1.34 -4.97
N LYS A 412 13.39 2.23 -4.06
CA LYS A 412 14.76 2.73 -4.11
C LYS A 412 15.72 1.61 -3.70
N GLN A 413 16.74 1.38 -4.52
CA GLN A 413 17.86 0.47 -4.26
C GLN A 413 19.16 1.27 -4.03
N ALA A 414 20.25 0.57 -3.67
CA ALA A 414 21.55 1.21 -3.45
C ALA A 414 22.06 1.95 -4.71
N GLU A 415 21.89 1.34 -5.88
CA GLU A 415 22.43 1.85 -7.16
C GLU A 415 21.33 2.23 -8.17
N GLY A 416 20.12 2.60 -7.71
CA GLY A 416 19.03 2.97 -8.60
C GLY A 416 17.64 2.66 -8.05
N TYR A 417 16.76 2.20 -8.94
CA TYR A 417 15.36 1.97 -8.64
C TYR A 417 14.90 0.63 -9.23
N ARG A 418 14.37 -0.26 -8.39
CA ARG A 418 13.64 -1.42 -8.87
C ARG A 418 12.23 -0.97 -9.26
N MET A 419 11.84 -1.29 -10.47
CA MET A 419 10.51 -1.04 -11.00
C MET A 419 9.84 -2.38 -11.28
N ARG A 420 8.72 -2.63 -10.60
CA ARG A 420 7.87 -3.80 -10.80
C ARG A 420 6.55 -3.33 -11.39
N LEU A 421 6.17 -3.87 -12.53
CA LEU A 421 4.86 -3.66 -13.12
C LEU A 421 4.03 -4.93 -12.94
N GLU A 422 2.97 -4.83 -12.16
CA GLU A 422 1.94 -5.84 -12.00
C GLU A 422 0.80 -5.56 -12.98
N PHE A 423 0.27 -6.59 -13.63
CA PHE A 423 -0.72 -6.44 -14.69
C PHE A 423 -1.70 -7.61 -14.76
N ASP A 424 -2.91 -7.32 -15.21
CA ASP A 424 -3.95 -8.30 -15.52
C ASP A 424 -3.57 -9.08 -16.78
N GLU A 425 -3.24 -10.37 -16.63
CA GLU A 425 -2.82 -11.24 -17.75
C GLU A 425 -3.92 -11.48 -18.78
N SER A 426 -5.18 -11.22 -18.44
CA SER A 426 -6.27 -11.29 -19.41
C SER A 426 -6.26 -10.12 -20.41
N ARG A 427 -5.63 -9.00 -20.03
CA ARG A 427 -5.57 -7.75 -20.81
C ARG A 427 -4.21 -7.47 -21.43
N PHE A 428 -3.15 -7.93 -20.79
CA PHE A 428 -1.77 -7.64 -21.19
C PHE A 428 -0.94 -8.90 -21.30
N SER A 429 -0.11 -8.98 -22.34
CA SER A 429 0.96 -9.96 -22.41
C SER A 429 2.17 -9.50 -21.60
N HIS A 430 3.04 -10.44 -21.21
CA HIS A 430 4.34 -10.14 -20.60
C HIS A 430 5.23 -9.26 -21.51
N GLY A 431 5.13 -9.43 -22.84
CA GLY A 431 5.82 -8.58 -23.82
C GLY A 431 5.34 -7.14 -23.71
N ARG A 432 4.03 -6.91 -23.77
CA ARG A 432 3.42 -5.58 -23.64
C ARG A 432 3.79 -4.92 -22.30
N ALA A 433 3.69 -5.65 -21.20
CA ALA A 433 4.03 -5.15 -19.88
C ALA A 433 5.51 -4.75 -19.77
N ARG A 434 6.41 -5.52 -20.39
CA ARG A 434 7.84 -5.19 -20.44
C ARG A 434 8.11 -3.93 -21.25
N ASP A 435 7.46 -3.77 -22.39
CA ASP A 435 7.58 -2.54 -23.20
C ASP A 435 7.10 -1.31 -22.41
N MET A 436 6.00 -1.45 -21.65
CA MET A 436 5.44 -0.37 -20.85
C MET A 436 6.38 0.04 -19.71
N VAL A 437 6.91 -0.90 -18.93
CA VAL A 437 7.83 -0.56 -17.83
C VAL A 437 9.14 0.04 -18.34
N THR A 438 9.64 -0.43 -19.49
CA THR A 438 10.82 0.15 -20.17
C THR A 438 10.52 1.57 -20.63
N THR A 439 9.36 1.80 -21.25
CA THR A 439 8.93 3.14 -21.69
C THR A 439 8.86 4.11 -20.51
N ILE A 440 8.37 3.67 -19.36
CA ILE A 440 8.33 4.50 -18.13
C ILE A 440 9.76 4.83 -17.68
N ALA A 441 10.66 3.85 -17.65
CA ALA A 441 12.05 4.04 -17.25
C ALA A 441 12.75 5.05 -18.17
N ASP A 442 12.60 4.90 -19.48
CA ASP A 442 13.18 5.80 -20.48
C ASP A 442 12.62 7.23 -20.35
N ALA A 443 11.31 7.36 -20.09
CA ALA A 443 10.68 8.65 -19.85
C ALA A 443 11.27 9.35 -18.63
N VAL A 444 11.47 8.62 -17.53
CA VAL A 444 12.05 9.14 -16.29
C VAL A 444 13.49 9.60 -16.50
N VAL A 445 14.32 8.79 -17.16
CA VAL A 445 15.74 9.15 -17.46
C VAL A 445 15.83 10.38 -18.34
N ALA A 446 15.10 10.36 -19.45
CA ALA A 446 15.15 11.48 -20.39
C ALA A 446 14.60 12.79 -19.79
N ALA A 447 13.58 12.71 -18.94
CA ALA A 447 13.05 13.87 -18.24
C ALA A 447 14.00 14.39 -17.16
N ALA A 448 14.74 13.51 -16.50
CA ALA A 448 15.78 13.91 -15.56
C ALA A 448 16.93 14.66 -16.29
N ALA A 449 17.26 14.27 -17.52
CA ALA A 449 18.25 14.94 -18.36
C ALA A 449 17.71 16.24 -18.98
N ASP A 450 16.54 16.20 -19.60
CA ASP A 450 15.90 17.35 -20.27
C ASP A 450 14.40 17.45 -19.91
N PRO A 451 14.05 18.25 -18.87
CA PRO A 451 12.66 18.48 -18.49
C PRO A 451 11.79 19.19 -19.54
N GLN A 452 12.40 19.83 -20.53
CA GLN A 452 11.70 20.55 -21.60
C GLN A 452 11.31 19.64 -22.78
N ARG A 453 11.69 18.37 -22.72
CA ARG A 453 11.32 17.39 -23.75
C ARG A 453 9.80 17.29 -23.85
N SER A 454 9.29 17.45 -25.07
CA SER A 454 7.85 17.39 -25.35
C SER A 454 7.29 15.99 -25.09
N LEU A 455 6.09 15.89 -24.51
CA LEU A 455 5.37 14.63 -24.33
C LEU A 455 5.01 13.97 -25.68
N ALA A 456 4.85 14.76 -26.75
CA ALA A 456 4.61 14.23 -28.09
C ALA A 456 5.78 13.34 -28.62
N ALA A 457 6.99 13.49 -28.05
CA ALA A 457 8.14 12.65 -28.39
C ALA A 457 8.03 11.20 -27.85
N TRP A 458 7.05 10.92 -26.97
CA TRP A 458 6.82 9.59 -26.37
C TRP A 458 5.72 8.79 -27.07
N ARG A 459 5.28 9.21 -28.24
CA ARG A 459 4.29 8.45 -29.02
C ARG A 459 4.90 7.08 -29.37
N VAL A 460 4.31 6.05 -28.80
CA VAL A 460 4.60 4.68 -29.18
C VAL A 460 3.87 4.43 -30.50
N PRO A 461 4.52 3.95 -31.56
CA PRO A 461 3.82 3.56 -32.76
C PRO A 461 2.75 2.53 -32.37
N THR A 462 1.47 2.87 -32.58
CA THR A 462 0.43 1.84 -32.56
C THR A 462 0.76 0.91 -33.70
N SER A 463 1.21 -0.31 -33.39
CA SER A 463 1.26 -1.37 -34.39
C SER A 463 -0.14 -1.47 -34.96
N ALA A 464 -0.30 -1.00 -36.20
CA ALA A 464 -1.55 -1.12 -36.93
C ALA A 464 -1.92 -2.60 -36.89
N GLY A 465 -3.15 -2.87 -36.43
CA GLY A 465 -3.65 -4.22 -36.30
C GLY A 465 -3.50 -4.95 -37.63
N GLY A 466 -2.80 -6.08 -37.58
CA GLY A 466 -2.82 -7.10 -38.59
C GLY A 466 -3.85 -8.15 -38.19
#